data_3fcb8ff16dd4ef24cbcde57b16b29fb7
#
_entry.id   3fcb8ff16dd4ef24cbcde57b16b29fb7
#
_cell.length_a   1.000
_cell.length_b   1.000
_cell.length_c   1.000
_cell.angle_alpha   90.00
_cell.angle_beta   90.00
_cell.angle_gamma   90.00
#
_symmetry.space_group_name_H-M   'P 1'
#
loop_
_entity.id
_entity.type
_entity.pdbx_description
1 polymer ?
#
loop_
_entity_poly.entity_id
_entity_poly.type
_entity_poly.pdbx_seq_one_letter_code
_entity_poly.pdbx_strand_id
1 'polypeptide(L)'
;MQAINGLVAGILALTLVACGGGGGSSSAPPPAPPVADGGDSGGDTAGGTEEEDACGVAAQIDFVEAVTDSWYLWYDEMTNVEKSDYASAQAYLDARLKPLLDDGRDRGFSYMTTITEDETSFTSGAYVGFGFRTSSTATQIFIIDAFESGPAWAAGVRRGMELVAVDTGSGFETLDELSAREATSEEIFGPGEVGVVRNFRFVQNDAEVEISIAKDELAPPALAGEPLLIERAGLTPVGYLHLRQFINAALTPEEGFPSLADATTLFKEANVTDLIIDFRYNGGGLLSVADTMMDLLAGLTATGEPSFKIQVNDQHPDFNDDTDNWGLFDELPETFSPIRVAFITSSSTASASELVINGLDPHVEVVMVGEDSF
;
A
#
# COMPACT_ATOMS: atom_id res chain seq x y z
N MET A 1 16.92 17.27 22.51
CA MET A 1 16.86 17.50 21.06
C MET A 1 17.81 16.52 20.42
N GLN A 2 17.36 15.32 20.11
CA GLN A 2 18.06 14.37 19.25
C GLN A 2 17.26 14.32 17.96
N ALA A 3 17.90 14.75 16.89
CA ALA A 3 17.34 14.62 15.55
C ALA A 3 17.20 13.12 15.24
N ILE A 4 15.98 12.61 15.23
CA ILE A 4 15.66 11.30 14.69
C ILE A 4 15.60 11.51 13.17
N ASN A 5 16.68 11.18 12.50
CA ASN A 5 16.68 11.03 11.05
C ASN A 5 15.72 9.89 10.71
N GLY A 6 14.51 10.23 10.31
CA GLY A 6 13.55 9.28 9.78
C GLY A 6 14.10 8.72 8.46
N LEU A 7 14.64 7.52 8.52
CA LEU A 7 15.06 6.74 7.37
C LEU A 7 13.78 6.23 6.70
N VAL A 8 13.32 6.91 5.66
CA VAL A 8 12.32 6.32 4.76
C VAL A 8 13.07 5.26 3.96
N ALA A 9 12.95 4.01 4.39
CA ALA A 9 13.40 2.87 3.59
C ALA A 9 12.57 2.88 2.31
N GLY A 10 13.21 3.23 1.18
CA GLY A 10 12.56 3.24 -0.12
C GLY A 10 12.01 1.85 -0.43
N ILE A 11 10.71 1.74 -0.62
CA ILE A 11 10.08 0.54 -1.15
C ILE A 11 10.57 0.40 -2.58
N LEU A 12 11.50 -0.51 -2.81
CA LEU A 12 11.95 -0.89 -4.14
C LEU A 12 10.94 -1.88 -4.72
N ALA A 13 9.86 -1.36 -5.33
CA ALA A 13 8.99 -2.19 -6.16
C ALA A 13 9.74 -2.53 -7.45
N LEU A 14 10.23 -3.75 -7.55
CA LEU A 14 10.90 -4.29 -8.75
C LEU A 14 9.85 -4.66 -9.78
N THR A 15 9.57 -3.78 -10.74
CA THR A 15 8.66 -4.07 -11.85
C THR A 15 9.38 -4.76 -12.98
N LEU A 16 8.97 -5.99 -13.31
CA LEU A 16 9.40 -6.71 -14.49
C LEU A 16 8.66 -6.17 -15.73
N VAL A 17 9.40 -5.63 -16.69
CA VAL A 17 8.86 -5.25 -17.99
C VAL A 17 8.50 -6.51 -18.78
N ALA A 18 7.21 -6.88 -18.75
CA ALA A 18 6.70 -7.86 -19.71
C ALA A 18 6.59 -7.20 -21.09
N CYS A 19 7.09 -7.85 -22.15
CA CYS A 19 6.99 -7.42 -23.53
C CYS A 19 5.52 -7.24 -23.96
N GLY A 20 5.03 -6.00 -23.96
CA GLY A 20 3.71 -5.63 -24.46
C GLY A 20 3.59 -4.11 -24.51
N GLY A 21 3.64 -3.53 -25.71
CA GLY A 21 3.65 -2.09 -25.92
C GLY A 21 2.30 -1.42 -25.65
N GLY A 22 2.33 -0.25 -24.99
CA GLY A 22 1.20 0.65 -24.84
C GLY A 22 1.57 1.83 -23.94
N GLY A 23 1.68 3.03 -24.51
CA GLY A 23 2.14 4.22 -23.82
C GLY A 23 1.09 4.86 -22.90
N GLY A 24 1.54 5.38 -21.77
CA GLY A 24 0.81 6.26 -20.89
C GLY A 24 1.80 6.94 -19.93
N SER A 25 1.78 8.26 -19.89
CA SER A 25 2.68 9.09 -19.10
C SER A 25 2.27 9.07 -17.63
N SER A 26 3.17 8.61 -16.76
CA SER A 26 3.10 8.85 -15.32
C SER A 26 4.51 9.06 -14.80
N SER A 27 4.67 9.82 -13.74
CA SER A 27 5.93 10.18 -13.08
C SER A 27 6.91 9.01 -13.04
N ALA A 28 8.07 9.20 -13.66
CA ALA A 28 9.01 8.14 -13.97
C ALA A 28 9.53 7.45 -12.70
N PRO A 29 9.52 6.12 -12.67
CA PRO A 29 10.36 5.36 -11.75
C PRO A 29 11.85 5.67 -12.04
N PRO A 30 12.76 5.42 -11.09
CA PRO A 30 14.18 5.61 -11.33
C PRO A 30 14.59 4.89 -12.63
N PRO A 31 15.51 5.49 -13.42
CA PRO A 31 15.88 4.95 -14.73
C PRO A 31 16.38 3.51 -14.59
N ALA A 32 15.81 2.63 -15.39
CA ALA A 32 16.30 1.26 -15.49
C ALA A 32 17.80 1.28 -15.83
N PRO A 33 18.63 0.39 -15.27
CA PRO A 33 20.05 0.31 -15.60
C PRO A 33 20.22 0.15 -17.13
N PRO A 34 21.24 0.78 -17.73
CA PRO A 34 21.44 0.74 -19.17
C PRO A 34 21.65 -0.71 -19.61
N VAL A 35 20.78 -1.19 -20.49
CA VAL A 35 20.98 -2.46 -21.20
C VAL A 35 22.23 -2.28 -22.03
N ALA A 36 23.22 -3.15 -21.85
CA ALA A 36 24.45 -3.12 -22.64
C ALA A 36 24.11 -3.21 -24.13
N ASP A 37 24.49 -2.16 -24.88
CA ASP A 37 24.30 -2.03 -26.31
C ASP A 37 25.12 -3.14 -27.04
N GLY A 38 24.48 -4.22 -27.44
CA GLY A 38 25.03 -5.28 -28.25
C GLY A 38 25.07 -4.84 -29.71
N GLY A 39 26.20 -4.33 -30.15
CA GLY A 39 26.43 -3.88 -31.51
C GLY A 39 26.09 -4.93 -32.56
N ASP A 40 25.29 -4.50 -33.50
CA ASP A 40 24.95 -5.18 -34.76
C ASP A 40 26.20 -5.54 -35.58
N SER A 41 26.40 -6.83 -35.86
CA SER A 41 27.20 -7.26 -36.99
C SER A 41 26.61 -8.54 -37.57
N GLY A 42 25.96 -8.38 -38.69
CA GLY A 42 25.33 -9.45 -39.45
C GLY A 42 26.28 -10.59 -39.86
N GLY A 43 25.76 -11.80 -39.86
CA GLY A 43 26.42 -12.99 -40.40
C GLY A 43 25.54 -14.21 -40.22
N ASP A 44 24.83 -14.58 -41.28
CA ASP A 44 24.11 -15.86 -41.43
C ASP A 44 24.98 -17.05 -41.06
N THR A 45 24.60 -17.86 -40.07
CA THR A 45 24.89 -19.30 -40.06
C THR A 45 23.85 -20.01 -39.17
N ALA A 46 23.11 -20.92 -39.80
CA ALA A 46 22.16 -21.81 -39.14
C ALA A 46 22.85 -22.70 -38.12
N GLY A 47 22.52 -22.54 -36.89
CA GLY A 47 22.85 -23.41 -35.76
C GLY A 47 21.87 -23.05 -34.64
N GLY A 48 20.95 -24.00 -34.33
CA GLY A 48 19.96 -23.80 -33.26
C GLY A 48 20.66 -23.56 -31.92
N THR A 49 20.72 -22.32 -31.55
CA THR A 49 20.86 -21.89 -30.17
C THR A 49 19.43 -21.67 -29.67
N GLU A 50 19.09 -22.32 -28.56
CA GLU A 50 17.90 -21.98 -27.80
C GLU A 50 17.94 -20.45 -27.62
N GLU A 51 16.94 -19.74 -28.18
CA GLU A 51 16.69 -18.35 -27.80
C GLU A 51 16.49 -18.39 -26.29
N GLU A 52 17.44 -17.83 -25.55
CA GLU A 52 17.27 -17.65 -24.11
C GLU A 52 15.94 -16.92 -23.95
N ASP A 53 14.99 -17.56 -23.27
CA ASP A 53 13.70 -16.97 -22.96
C ASP A 53 13.95 -15.70 -22.14
N ALA A 54 13.90 -14.53 -22.77
CA ALA A 54 14.20 -13.24 -22.18
C ALA A 54 13.32 -12.93 -20.94
N CYS A 55 12.23 -13.68 -20.75
CA CYS A 55 11.31 -13.59 -19.62
C CYS A 55 11.37 -14.82 -18.69
N GLY A 56 12.26 -15.77 -18.98
CA GLY A 56 12.44 -16.99 -18.18
C GLY A 56 12.98 -16.70 -16.76
N VAL A 57 12.83 -17.69 -15.88
CA VAL A 57 13.27 -17.57 -14.46
C VAL A 57 14.75 -17.15 -14.35
N ALA A 58 15.62 -17.64 -15.23
CA ALA A 58 17.05 -17.28 -15.22
C ALA A 58 17.24 -15.77 -15.49
N ALA A 59 16.55 -15.22 -16.50
CA ALA A 59 16.62 -13.80 -16.82
C ALA A 59 16.01 -12.93 -15.70
N GLN A 60 14.94 -13.40 -15.04
CA GLN A 60 14.36 -12.72 -13.88
C GLN A 60 15.35 -12.70 -12.69
N ILE A 61 16.05 -13.79 -12.43
CA ILE A 61 17.08 -13.88 -11.38
C ILE A 61 18.24 -12.93 -11.71
N ASP A 62 18.71 -12.89 -12.96
CA ASP A 62 19.76 -11.97 -13.40
C ASP A 62 19.36 -10.50 -13.20
N PHE A 63 18.10 -10.16 -13.49
CA PHE A 63 17.54 -8.83 -13.26
C PHE A 63 17.51 -8.50 -11.75
N VAL A 64 17.02 -9.42 -10.91
CA VAL A 64 16.99 -9.24 -9.44
C VAL A 64 18.39 -9.00 -8.90
N GLU A 65 19.38 -9.79 -9.33
CA GLU A 65 20.77 -9.60 -8.91
C GLU A 65 21.27 -8.20 -9.29
N ALA A 66 21.14 -7.82 -10.57
CA ALA A 66 21.63 -6.54 -11.07
C ALA A 66 21.00 -5.35 -10.33
N VAL A 67 19.68 -5.40 -10.07
CA VAL A 67 18.98 -4.32 -9.37
C VAL A 67 19.35 -4.29 -7.90
N THR A 68 19.38 -5.42 -7.21
CA THR A 68 19.71 -5.44 -5.78
C THR A 68 21.16 -5.09 -5.53
N ASP A 69 22.10 -5.51 -6.37
CA ASP A 69 23.51 -5.11 -6.25
C ASP A 69 23.73 -3.62 -6.46
N SER A 70 22.91 -2.96 -7.30
CA SER A 70 23.05 -1.55 -7.61
C SER A 70 22.22 -0.65 -6.69
N TRP A 71 20.96 -1.01 -6.43
CA TRP A 71 19.99 -0.09 -5.82
C TRP A 71 19.56 -0.43 -4.40
N TYR A 72 19.74 -1.69 -3.94
CA TYR A 72 19.29 -2.08 -2.61
C TYR A 72 20.06 -1.32 -1.52
N LEU A 73 19.35 -0.83 -0.50
CA LEU A 73 19.94 0.06 0.51
C LEU A 73 21.11 -0.58 1.26
N TRP A 74 21.01 -1.87 1.57
CA TRP A 74 22.04 -2.64 2.28
C TRP A 74 22.70 -3.66 1.35
N TYR A 75 23.06 -3.23 0.13
CA TYR A 75 23.60 -4.09 -0.94
C TYR A 75 24.87 -4.86 -0.54
N ASP A 76 25.69 -4.31 0.35
CA ASP A 76 26.94 -4.88 0.82
C ASP A 76 26.77 -5.92 1.95
N GLU A 77 25.57 -6.05 2.50
CA GLU A 77 25.25 -6.99 3.58
C GLU A 77 24.39 -8.18 3.12
N MET A 78 24.02 -8.24 1.85
CA MET A 78 23.27 -9.36 1.27
C MET A 78 24.11 -10.63 1.21
N THR A 79 23.45 -11.79 1.21
CA THR A 79 24.11 -13.07 1.01
C THR A 79 24.34 -13.37 -0.47
N ASN A 80 25.53 -13.78 -0.83
CA ASN A 80 25.80 -14.35 -2.16
C ASN A 80 25.30 -15.80 -2.19
N VAL A 81 24.40 -16.09 -3.12
CA VAL A 81 23.78 -17.41 -3.31
C VAL A 81 23.87 -17.83 -4.77
N GLU A 82 23.93 -19.15 -5.02
CA GLU A 82 24.02 -19.70 -6.39
C GLU A 82 22.66 -19.62 -7.08
N LYS A 83 22.59 -18.92 -8.21
CA LYS A 83 21.35 -18.70 -8.97
C LYS A 83 20.62 -19.99 -9.34
N SER A 84 21.38 -21.02 -9.70
CA SER A 84 20.85 -22.34 -10.11
C SER A 84 20.08 -23.09 -9.02
N ASP A 85 20.19 -22.67 -7.78
CA ASP A 85 19.54 -23.33 -6.64
C ASP A 85 18.08 -22.88 -6.45
N TYR A 86 17.62 -21.88 -7.22
CA TYR A 86 16.33 -21.26 -7.05
C TYR A 86 15.42 -21.45 -8.25
N ALA A 87 14.18 -21.88 -7.97
CA ALA A 87 13.14 -22.11 -8.98
C ALA A 87 12.30 -20.87 -9.32
N SER A 88 12.52 -19.75 -8.62
CA SER A 88 11.85 -18.47 -8.86
C SER A 88 12.73 -17.31 -8.44
N ALA A 89 12.52 -16.16 -9.07
CA ALA A 89 13.24 -14.94 -8.74
C ALA A 89 12.88 -14.40 -7.34
N GLN A 90 11.64 -14.60 -6.85
CA GLN A 90 11.27 -14.24 -5.47
C GLN A 90 12.07 -15.09 -4.45
N ALA A 91 12.15 -16.40 -4.66
CA ALA A 91 12.92 -17.25 -3.74
C ALA A 91 14.42 -16.90 -3.74
N TYR A 92 14.97 -16.48 -4.89
CA TYR A 92 16.33 -15.97 -4.99
C TYR A 92 16.50 -14.65 -4.21
N LEU A 93 15.56 -13.70 -4.39
CA LEU A 93 15.55 -12.43 -3.65
C LEU A 93 15.52 -12.68 -2.14
N ASP A 94 14.57 -13.49 -1.65
CA ASP A 94 14.43 -13.81 -0.22
C ASP A 94 15.71 -14.41 0.37
N ALA A 95 16.39 -15.27 -0.38
CA ALA A 95 17.63 -15.87 0.06
C ALA A 95 18.79 -14.86 0.13
N ARG A 96 18.87 -13.93 -0.79
CA ARG A 96 19.85 -12.84 -0.73
C ARG A 96 19.62 -11.92 0.45
N LEU A 97 18.36 -11.57 0.72
CA LEU A 97 17.96 -10.64 1.78
C LEU A 97 17.87 -11.30 3.17
N LYS A 98 18.00 -12.62 3.24
CA LYS A 98 17.77 -13.37 4.47
C LYS A 98 18.47 -12.81 5.73
N PRO A 99 19.74 -12.36 5.73
CA PRO A 99 20.34 -11.78 6.93
C PRO A 99 19.61 -10.52 7.43
N LEU A 100 19.11 -9.71 6.51
CA LEU A 100 18.43 -8.44 6.78
C LEU A 100 16.98 -8.66 7.21
N LEU A 101 16.33 -9.70 6.66
CA LEU A 101 15.02 -10.18 7.11
C LEU A 101 15.09 -10.78 8.53
N ASP A 102 16.11 -11.60 8.80
CA ASP A 102 16.29 -12.27 10.09
C ASP A 102 16.59 -11.29 11.23
N ASP A 103 17.30 -10.19 10.97
CA ASP A 103 17.60 -9.15 11.96
C ASP A 103 16.55 -8.02 12.02
N GLY A 104 15.54 -8.08 11.15
CA GLY A 104 14.40 -7.16 11.12
C GLY A 104 14.71 -5.77 10.57
N ARG A 105 15.83 -5.58 9.89
CA ARG A 105 16.12 -4.32 9.15
C ARG A 105 15.31 -4.23 7.88
N ASP A 106 15.31 -5.28 7.06
CA ASP A 106 14.30 -5.44 6.02
C ASP A 106 13.10 -6.18 6.59
N ARG A 107 11.96 -5.54 6.66
CA ARG A 107 10.71 -6.10 7.18
C ARG A 107 9.84 -6.69 6.06
N GLY A 108 10.44 -7.13 4.96
CA GLY A 108 9.73 -7.60 3.77
C GLY A 108 9.32 -6.44 2.85
N PHE A 109 10.08 -5.34 2.85
CA PHE A 109 9.86 -4.21 1.94
C PHE A 109 10.15 -4.56 0.48
N SER A 110 11.01 -5.56 0.25
CA SER A 110 11.46 -5.97 -1.07
C SER A 110 10.71 -7.20 -1.54
N TYR A 111 9.93 -7.07 -2.60
CA TYR A 111 9.16 -8.17 -3.18
C TYR A 111 9.07 -8.02 -4.70
N MET A 112 8.67 -9.09 -5.37
CA MET A 112 8.41 -9.11 -6.80
C MET A 112 6.93 -9.20 -7.08
N THR A 113 6.48 -8.42 -8.05
CA THR A 113 5.12 -8.48 -8.57
C THR A 113 5.13 -8.26 -10.08
N THR A 114 4.04 -8.53 -10.76
CA THR A 114 3.90 -8.15 -12.17
C THR A 114 3.52 -6.67 -12.29
N ILE A 115 3.92 -6.03 -13.39
CA ILE A 115 3.54 -4.63 -13.66
C ILE A 115 2.02 -4.45 -13.60
N THR A 116 1.28 -5.40 -14.19
CA THR A 116 -0.19 -5.33 -14.21
C THR A 116 -0.80 -5.40 -12.80
N GLU A 117 -0.29 -6.26 -11.93
CA GLU A 117 -0.75 -6.35 -10.53
C GLU A 117 -0.41 -5.08 -9.77
N ASP A 118 0.79 -4.55 -9.95
CA ASP A 118 1.25 -3.30 -9.34
C ASP A 118 0.39 -2.11 -9.80
N GLU A 119 0.26 -1.90 -11.11
CA GLU A 119 -0.58 -0.84 -11.67
C GLU A 119 -2.04 -0.93 -11.19
N THR A 120 -2.62 -2.14 -11.17
CA THR A 120 -4.00 -2.33 -10.69
C THR A 120 -4.12 -2.00 -9.22
N SER A 121 -3.17 -2.47 -8.40
CA SER A 121 -3.14 -2.23 -6.96
C SER A 121 -3.08 -0.73 -6.62
N PHE A 122 -2.22 0.03 -7.32
CA PHE A 122 -2.02 1.46 -7.03
C PHE A 122 -2.98 2.40 -7.77
N THR A 123 -3.57 1.97 -8.89
CA THR A 123 -4.54 2.80 -9.60
C THR A 123 -5.90 2.78 -8.92
N SER A 124 -6.46 1.60 -8.71
CA SER A 124 -7.83 1.42 -8.19
C SER A 124 -7.91 0.61 -6.90
N GLY A 125 -6.83 -0.10 -6.52
CA GLY A 125 -6.88 -1.08 -5.44
C GLY A 125 -7.82 -2.26 -5.75
N ALA A 126 -8.09 -2.52 -7.04
CA ALA A 126 -9.05 -3.54 -7.45
C ALA A 126 -8.56 -4.96 -7.14
N TYR A 127 -9.46 -5.79 -6.70
CA TYR A 127 -9.22 -7.22 -6.44
C TYR A 127 -10.54 -8.01 -6.45
N VAL A 128 -10.46 -9.33 -6.54
CA VAL A 128 -11.63 -10.20 -6.41
C VAL A 128 -11.77 -10.68 -4.96
N GLY A 129 -12.89 -10.34 -4.31
CA GLY A 129 -13.10 -10.65 -2.91
C GLY A 129 -14.52 -10.48 -2.40
N PHE A 130 -14.71 -10.68 -1.09
CA PHE A 130 -16.00 -10.50 -0.43
C PHE A 130 -16.32 -9.05 -0.06
N GLY A 131 -15.33 -8.14 -0.08
CA GLY A 131 -15.52 -6.73 0.23
C GLY A 131 -15.43 -6.39 1.71
N PHE A 132 -14.62 -7.11 2.47
CA PHE A 132 -14.27 -6.78 3.85
C PHE A 132 -12.80 -7.08 4.16
N ARG A 133 -12.29 -6.42 5.19
CA ARG A 133 -10.99 -6.71 5.80
C ARG A 133 -11.19 -7.23 7.23
N THR A 134 -10.29 -8.08 7.66
CA THR A 134 -10.30 -8.66 9.01
C THR A 134 -9.02 -8.34 9.76
N SER A 135 -9.12 -8.30 11.08
CA SER A 135 -7.96 -8.38 11.98
C SER A 135 -8.21 -9.48 12.99
N SER A 136 -7.17 -10.21 13.35
CA SER A 136 -7.23 -11.30 14.30
C SER A 136 -6.50 -10.96 15.59
N THR A 137 -7.09 -11.39 16.70
CA THR A 137 -6.40 -11.57 17.98
C THR A 137 -5.95 -13.04 18.08
N ALA A 138 -5.43 -13.45 19.23
CA ALA A 138 -5.06 -14.84 19.46
C ALA A 138 -6.25 -15.83 19.32
N THR A 139 -7.50 -15.38 19.50
CA THR A 139 -8.69 -16.23 19.59
C THR A 139 -9.90 -15.76 18.80
N GLN A 140 -9.86 -14.56 18.22
CA GLN A 140 -11.02 -13.92 17.59
C GLN A 140 -10.61 -13.26 16.28
N ILE A 141 -11.53 -13.21 15.32
CA ILE A 141 -11.39 -12.45 14.06
C ILE A 141 -12.51 -11.42 13.98
N PHE A 142 -12.15 -10.15 13.81
CA PHE A 142 -13.10 -9.06 13.68
C PHE A 142 -13.08 -8.45 12.28
N ILE A 143 -14.24 -8.02 11.81
CA ILE A 143 -14.33 -7.17 10.63
C ILE A 143 -13.84 -5.77 11.03
N ILE A 144 -12.72 -5.36 10.46
CA ILE A 144 -12.14 -4.03 10.68
C ILE A 144 -12.58 -3.00 9.65
N ASP A 145 -13.00 -3.48 8.47
CA ASP A 145 -13.56 -2.65 7.42
C ASP A 145 -14.51 -3.49 6.55
N ALA A 146 -15.57 -2.86 6.06
CA ALA A 146 -16.47 -3.42 5.05
C ALA A 146 -16.71 -2.32 4.02
N PHE A 147 -16.40 -2.62 2.75
CA PHE A 147 -16.40 -1.61 1.69
C PHE A 147 -17.82 -1.32 1.21
N GLU A 148 -18.19 -0.06 1.18
CA GLU A 148 -19.53 0.42 0.86
C GLU A 148 -19.98 -0.02 -0.55
N SER A 149 -19.03 -0.13 -1.50
CA SER A 149 -19.24 -0.63 -2.86
C SER A 149 -19.31 -2.15 -2.96
N GLY A 150 -18.98 -2.90 -1.87
CA GLY A 150 -18.77 -4.34 -1.92
C GLY A 150 -19.97 -5.20 -1.52
N PRO A 151 -19.96 -6.50 -1.91
CA PRO A 151 -21.04 -7.42 -1.63
C PRO A 151 -21.26 -7.69 -0.14
N ALA A 152 -20.20 -7.66 0.67
CA ALA A 152 -20.34 -7.82 2.13
C ALA A 152 -21.15 -6.69 2.77
N TRP A 153 -20.87 -5.44 2.37
CA TRP A 153 -21.65 -4.29 2.84
C TRP A 153 -23.11 -4.39 2.44
N ALA A 154 -23.37 -4.74 1.17
CA ALA A 154 -24.73 -4.94 0.66
C ALA A 154 -25.47 -6.07 1.41
N ALA A 155 -24.75 -7.12 1.83
CA ALA A 155 -25.27 -8.23 2.61
C ALA A 155 -25.45 -7.92 4.11
N GLY A 156 -25.01 -6.74 4.58
CA GLY A 156 -25.18 -6.31 5.97
C GLY A 156 -23.97 -6.49 6.87
N VAL A 157 -22.81 -6.91 6.35
CA VAL A 157 -21.56 -6.97 7.12
C VAL A 157 -21.11 -5.55 7.48
N ARG A 158 -20.69 -5.37 8.70
CA ARG A 158 -20.24 -4.06 9.24
C ARG A 158 -18.99 -4.24 10.11
N ARG A 159 -18.22 -3.17 10.20
CA ARG A 159 -17.09 -3.07 11.12
C ARG A 159 -17.50 -3.39 12.55
N GLY A 160 -16.67 -4.16 13.25
CA GLY A 160 -16.89 -4.60 14.63
C GLY A 160 -17.66 -5.92 14.77
N MET A 161 -18.18 -6.49 13.67
CA MET A 161 -18.73 -7.85 13.70
C MET A 161 -17.58 -8.86 13.91
N GLU A 162 -17.82 -9.86 14.76
CA GLU A 162 -16.89 -10.97 14.97
C GLU A 162 -17.23 -12.10 14.00
N LEU A 163 -16.24 -12.58 13.23
CA LEU A 163 -16.38 -13.78 12.41
C LEU A 163 -16.12 -15.01 13.28
N VAL A 164 -17.09 -15.93 13.39
CA VAL A 164 -17.00 -17.09 14.30
C VAL A 164 -16.98 -18.42 13.57
N ALA A 165 -17.54 -18.51 12.36
CA ALA A 165 -17.52 -19.74 11.57
C ALA A 165 -17.66 -19.44 10.08
N VAL A 166 -17.16 -20.34 9.24
CA VAL A 166 -17.28 -20.31 7.78
C VAL A 166 -17.75 -21.66 7.28
N ASP A 167 -18.71 -21.67 6.34
CA ASP A 167 -19.09 -22.88 5.62
C ASP A 167 -18.19 -23.02 4.37
N THR A 168 -17.28 -23.97 4.45
CA THR A 168 -16.33 -24.30 3.37
C THR A 168 -16.92 -25.26 2.30
N GLY A 169 -18.22 -25.57 2.41
CA GLY A 169 -18.96 -26.48 1.51
C GLY A 169 -19.40 -27.80 2.14
N SER A 170 -19.02 -28.06 3.40
CA SER A 170 -19.41 -29.25 4.16
C SER A 170 -20.23 -28.93 5.43
N GLY A 171 -20.66 -27.68 5.55
CA GLY A 171 -21.28 -27.09 6.73
C GLY A 171 -20.34 -26.12 7.44
N PHE A 172 -20.88 -25.45 8.46
CA PHE A 172 -20.08 -24.47 9.22
C PHE A 172 -19.02 -25.15 10.08
N GLU A 173 -17.80 -24.65 9.92
CA GLU A 173 -16.64 -24.94 10.78
C GLU A 173 -16.30 -23.67 11.55
N THR A 174 -16.07 -23.80 12.85
CA THR A 174 -15.58 -22.69 13.68
C THR A 174 -14.13 -22.36 13.36
N LEU A 175 -13.68 -21.16 13.74
CA LEU A 175 -12.29 -20.76 13.52
C LEU A 175 -11.29 -21.69 14.23
N ASP A 176 -11.66 -22.23 15.41
CA ASP A 176 -10.84 -23.20 16.15
C ASP A 176 -10.72 -24.52 15.38
N GLU A 177 -11.83 -25.02 14.78
CA GLU A 177 -11.82 -26.24 13.96
C GLU A 177 -10.98 -26.05 12.69
N LEU A 178 -11.13 -24.91 12.01
CA LEU A 178 -10.33 -24.55 10.83
C LEU A 178 -8.83 -24.45 11.17
N SER A 179 -8.50 -23.80 12.27
CA SER A 179 -7.13 -23.69 12.77
C SER A 179 -6.56 -25.05 13.17
N ALA A 180 -7.31 -25.88 13.87
CA ALA A 180 -6.86 -27.20 14.32
C ALA A 180 -6.51 -28.17 13.18
N ARG A 181 -7.14 -28.02 12.00
CA ARG A 181 -6.82 -28.77 10.79
C ARG A 181 -5.91 -28.04 9.80
N GLU A 182 -5.32 -26.91 10.23
CA GLU A 182 -4.41 -26.09 9.42
C GLU A 182 -5.01 -25.71 8.05
N ALA A 183 -6.30 -25.33 8.04
CA ALA A 183 -7.00 -24.93 6.83
C ALA A 183 -6.32 -23.75 6.13
N THR A 184 -6.10 -23.87 4.84
CA THR A 184 -5.52 -22.79 4.03
C THR A 184 -6.53 -21.67 3.76
N SER A 185 -6.06 -20.47 3.44
CA SER A 185 -6.93 -19.35 3.03
C SER A 185 -7.81 -19.72 1.84
N GLU A 186 -7.31 -20.52 0.89
CA GLU A 186 -8.07 -20.95 -0.28
C GLU A 186 -9.18 -21.94 0.11
N GLU A 187 -8.96 -22.83 1.06
CA GLU A 187 -9.98 -23.72 1.57
C GLU A 187 -11.08 -22.92 2.29
N ILE A 188 -10.71 -21.96 3.13
CA ILE A 188 -11.63 -21.14 3.91
C ILE A 188 -12.43 -20.20 3.00
N PHE A 189 -11.72 -19.38 2.20
CA PHE A 189 -12.34 -18.33 1.42
C PHE A 189 -12.62 -18.70 -0.05
N GLY A 190 -12.12 -19.84 -0.53
CA GLY A 190 -12.21 -20.27 -1.93
C GLY A 190 -11.27 -19.53 -2.85
N PRO A 191 -11.17 -19.92 -4.12
CA PRO A 191 -10.31 -19.31 -5.11
C PRO A 191 -10.66 -17.83 -5.34
N GLY A 192 -9.70 -17.05 -5.87
CA GLY A 192 -9.87 -15.64 -6.22
C GLY A 192 -10.69 -15.41 -7.48
N GLU A 193 -11.89 -15.98 -7.56
CA GLU A 193 -12.75 -15.93 -8.74
C GLU A 193 -14.10 -15.29 -8.41
N VAL A 194 -14.60 -14.46 -9.35
CA VAL A 194 -15.93 -13.85 -9.24
C VAL A 194 -17.01 -14.92 -9.16
N GLY A 195 -17.99 -14.72 -8.27
CA GLY A 195 -19.12 -15.61 -8.07
C GLY A 195 -18.89 -16.77 -7.09
N VAL A 196 -17.68 -16.92 -6.54
CA VAL A 196 -17.41 -17.87 -5.44
C VAL A 196 -18.20 -17.47 -4.20
N VAL A 197 -19.09 -18.34 -3.74
CA VAL A 197 -19.96 -18.10 -2.58
C VAL A 197 -19.37 -18.73 -1.33
N ARG A 198 -19.46 -18.01 -0.21
CA ARG A 198 -19.26 -18.55 1.15
C ARG A 198 -20.38 -18.09 2.08
N ASN A 199 -20.74 -18.96 3.00
CA ASN A 199 -21.63 -18.61 4.10
C ASN A 199 -20.76 -18.33 5.33
N PHE A 200 -20.95 -17.18 5.91
CA PHE A 200 -20.23 -16.73 7.10
C PHE A 200 -21.19 -16.65 8.27
N ARG A 201 -20.72 -17.00 9.46
CA ARG A 201 -21.43 -16.73 10.70
C ARG A 201 -20.70 -15.68 11.47
N PHE A 202 -21.40 -14.59 11.75
CA PHE A 202 -20.88 -13.46 12.51
C PHE A 202 -21.62 -13.33 13.83
N VAL A 203 -20.98 -12.69 14.81
CA VAL A 203 -21.63 -12.18 16.02
C VAL A 203 -21.71 -10.66 15.92
N GLN A 204 -22.90 -10.12 16.14
CA GLN A 204 -23.17 -8.69 16.23
C GLN A 204 -24.15 -8.43 17.39
N ASN A 205 -23.78 -7.55 18.35
CA ASN A 205 -24.62 -7.25 19.52
C ASN A 205 -25.07 -8.51 20.26
N ASP A 206 -24.16 -9.43 20.51
CA ASP A 206 -24.37 -10.73 21.19
C ASP A 206 -25.34 -11.70 20.46
N ALA A 207 -25.63 -11.46 19.19
CA ALA A 207 -26.47 -12.34 18.37
C ALA A 207 -25.68 -12.88 17.18
N GLU A 208 -25.86 -14.18 16.91
CA GLU A 208 -25.31 -14.82 15.71
C GLU A 208 -26.16 -14.45 14.48
N VAL A 209 -25.47 -14.14 13.37
CA VAL A 209 -26.07 -13.84 12.08
C VAL A 209 -25.34 -14.64 11.02
N GLU A 210 -26.08 -15.37 10.18
CA GLU A 210 -25.55 -16.08 9.02
C GLU A 210 -25.76 -15.22 7.76
N ILE A 211 -24.67 -14.99 7.03
CA ILE A 211 -24.67 -14.15 5.83
C ILE A 211 -23.97 -14.91 4.70
N SER A 212 -24.68 -15.07 3.57
CA SER A 212 -24.13 -15.63 2.34
C SER A 212 -23.61 -14.50 1.46
N ILE A 213 -22.33 -14.60 1.03
CA ILE A 213 -21.69 -13.57 0.22
C ILE A 213 -21.00 -14.23 -0.97
N ALA A 214 -21.22 -13.69 -2.17
CA ALA A 214 -20.47 -14.05 -3.36
C ALA A 214 -19.28 -13.08 -3.53
N LYS A 215 -18.13 -13.59 -3.95
CA LYS A 215 -17.02 -12.75 -4.38
C LYS A 215 -17.40 -11.96 -5.63
N ASP A 216 -16.90 -10.73 -5.70
CA ASP A 216 -17.03 -9.86 -6.86
C ASP A 216 -15.70 -9.16 -7.11
N GLU A 217 -15.55 -8.54 -8.28
CA GLU A 217 -14.49 -7.59 -8.54
C GLU A 217 -14.79 -6.29 -7.78
N LEU A 218 -13.83 -5.82 -7.02
CA LEU A 218 -13.97 -4.74 -6.07
C LEU A 218 -12.89 -3.68 -6.29
N ALA A 219 -13.29 -2.42 -6.34
CA ALA A 219 -12.42 -1.27 -6.21
C ALA A 219 -12.86 -0.51 -4.95
N PRO A 220 -12.25 -0.75 -3.78
CA PRO A 220 -12.63 -0.07 -2.56
C PRO A 220 -12.38 1.44 -2.68
N PRO A 221 -13.33 2.31 -2.27
CA PRO A 221 -13.07 3.74 -2.21
C PRO A 221 -11.85 4.03 -1.32
N ALA A 222 -10.98 4.94 -1.77
CA ALA A 222 -9.80 5.32 -1.01
C ALA A 222 -10.16 5.94 0.35
N LEU A 223 -11.23 6.74 0.40
CA LEU A 223 -11.81 7.26 1.63
C LEU A 223 -12.91 6.32 2.14
N ALA A 224 -12.93 6.07 3.44
CA ALA A 224 -13.98 5.29 4.09
C ALA A 224 -15.14 6.19 4.50
N GLY A 225 -16.18 6.21 3.67
CA GLY A 225 -17.34 7.07 3.85
C GLY A 225 -17.04 8.55 3.59
N GLU A 226 -18.02 9.39 3.93
CA GLU A 226 -17.91 10.84 3.77
C GLU A 226 -17.00 11.46 4.84
N PRO A 227 -16.24 12.52 4.50
CA PRO A 227 -15.57 13.35 5.50
C PRO A 227 -16.57 13.96 6.47
N LEU A 228 -16.25 14.01 7.76
CA LEU A 228 -17.19 14.43 8.79
C LEU A 228 -16.76 15.73 9.47
N LEU A 229 -17.75 16.52 9.85
CA LEU A 229 -17.59 17.66 10.76
C LEU A 229 -18.16 17.26 12.14
N ILE A 230 -17.29 17.15 13.13
CA ILE A 230 -17.65 16.83 14.52
C ILE A 230 -17.89 18.13 15.26
N GLU A 231 -19.16 18.42 15.54
CA GLU A 231 -19.57 19.66 16.19
C GLU A 231 -19.07 19.74 17.64
N ARG A 232 -18.57 20.92 18.02
CA ARG A 232 -18.15 21.25 19.38
C ARG A 232 -18.89 22.51 19.85
N ALA A 233 -19.53 22.44 21.00
CA ALA A 233 -20.30 23.57 21.54
C ALA A 233 -19.42 24.81 21.75
N GLY A 234 -19.68 25.87 20.99
CA GLY A 234 -18.97 27.16 21.10
C GLY A 234 -17.54 27.18 20.54
N LEU A 235 -17.13 26.15 19.79
CA LEU A 235 -15.83 26.05 19.11
C LEU A 235 -16.03 25.74 17.63
N THR A 236 -14.95 25.88 16.85
CA THR A 236 -14.92 25.35 15.46
C THR A 236 -15.10 23.83 15.47
N PRO A 237 -15.73 23.24 14.44
CA PRO A 237 -15.85 21.79 14.36
C PRO A 237 -14.47 21.14 14.21
N VAL A 238 -14.40 19.85 14.54
CA VAL A 238 -13.24 19.01 14.20
C VAL A 238 -13.54 18.31 12.90
N GLY A 239 -12.61 18.37 11.94
CA GLY A 239 -12.66 17.55 10.74
C GLY A 239 -12.28 16.10 11.05
N TYR A 240 -12.92 15.14 10.41
CA TYR A 240 -12.53 13.73 10.47
C TYR A 240 -12.51 13.14 9.06
N LEU A 241 -11.43 12.43 8.76
CA LEU A 241 -11.17 11.76 7.49
C LEU A 241 -10.60 10.37 7.78
N HIS A 242 -11.13 9.34 7.12
CA HIS A 242 -10.52 8.00 7.15
C HIS A 242 -10.03 7.65 5.74
N LEU A 243 -8.71 7.61 5.56
CA LEU A 243 -8.05 7.20 4.33
C LEU A 243 -7.60 5.74 4.44
N ARG A 244 -8.15 4.87 3.59
CA ARG A 244 -7.84 3.43 3.56
C ARG A 244 -6.49 3.12 2.93
N GLN A 245 -6.12 3.88 1.90
CA GLN A 245 -4.91 3.63 1.12
C GLN A 245 -4.55 4.85 0.26
N PHE A 246 -3.27 5.03 -0.01
CA PHE A 246 -2.75 6.06 -0.90
C PHE A 246 -2.74 5.55 -2.35
N ILE A 247 -3.89 5.58 -3.00
CA ILE A 247 -4.10 5.19 -4.40
C ILE A 247 -4.67 6.35 -5.20
N ASN A 248 -4.59 6.29 -6.54
CA ASN A 248 -5.08 7.39 -7.39
C ASN A 248 -6.56 7.72 -7.16
N ALA A 249 -7.38 6.74 -6.77
CA ALA A 249 -8.78 6.98 -6.39
C ALA A 249 -8.97 7.94 -5.20
N ALA A 250 -7.91 8.25 -4.42
CA ALA A 250 -7.97 9.30 -3.39
C ALA A 250 -7.99 10.71 -3.99
N LEU A 251 -7.42 10.88 -5.19
CA LEU A 251 -7.35 12.15 -5.92
C LEU A 251 -8.46 12.26 -6.96
N THR A 252 -8.74 11.16 -7.67
CA THR A 252 -9.73 11.07 -8.74
C THR A 252 -10.63 9.86 -8.48
N PRO A 253 -11.59 9.97 -7.54
CA PRO A 253 -12.47 8.86 -7.17
C PRO A 253 -13.48 8.56 -8.27
N GLU A 254 -14.09 7.37 -8.18
CA GLU A 254 -15.29 7.06 -8.95
C GLU A 254 -16.46 7.98 -8.54
N GLU A 255 -17.43 8.16 -9.46
CA GLU A 255 -18.61 8.99 -9.21
C GLU A 255 -19.37 8.53 -7.96
N GLY A 256 -19.62 9.46 -7.06
CA GLY A 256 -20.33 9.22 -5.81
C GLY A 256 -19.44 8.96 -4.59
N PHE A 257 -18.12 9.01 -4.75
CA PHE A 257 -17.17 8.96 -3.63
C PHE A 257 -16.38 10.26 -3.52
N PRO A 258 -16.03 10.72 -2.30
CA PRO A 258 -15.26 11.94 -2.11
C PRO A 258 -13.77 11.73 -2.41
N SER A 259 -13.11 12.78 -2.90
CA SER A 259 -11.65 12.90 -3.00
C SER A 259 -11.04 13.54 -1.76
N LEU A 260 -9.70 13.55 -1.67
CA LEU A 260 -8.97 14.34 -0.67
C LEU A 260 -9.26 15.85 -0.84
N ALA A 261 -9.36 16.33 -2.07
CA ALA A 261 -9.66 17.72 -2.37
C ALA A 261 -11.10 18.11 -1.91
N ASP A 262 -12.09 17.23 -2.08
CA ASP A 262 -13.44 17.45 -1.56
C ASP A 262 -13.44 17.52 -0.03
N ALA A 263 -12.70 16.63 0.63
CA ALA A 263 -12.56 16.61 2.08
C ALA A 263 -11.94 17.92 2.61
N THR A 264 -10.83 18.35 2.01
CA THR A 264 -10.14 19.58 2.44
C THR A 264 -10.94 20.84 2.11
N THR A 265 -11.70 20.85 1.02
CA THR A 265 -12.65 21.92 0.70
C THR A 265 -13.73 22.03 1.78
N LEU A 266 -14.36 20.93 2.18
CA LEU A 266 -15.33 20.88 3.27
C LEU A 266 -14.75 21.45 4.57
N PHE A 267 -13.54 21.02 4.94
CA PHE A 267 -12.88 21.47 6.17
C PHE A 267 -12.50 22.97 6.12
N LYS A 268 -12.04 23.44 4.96
CA LYS A 268 -11.70 24.84 4.71
C LYS A 268 -12.95 25.74 4.86
N GLU A 269 -14.08 25.37 4.22
CA GLU A 269 -15.34 26.10 4.29
C GLU A 269 -15.93 26.14 5.71
N ALA A 270 -15.74 25.06 6.49
CA ALA A 270 -16.18 24.98 7.87
C ALA A 270 -15.22 25.66 8.88
N ASN A 271 -14.12 26.25 8.41
CA ASN A 271 -13.06 26.84 9.23
C ASN A 271 -12.51 25.85 10.28
N VAL A 272 -12.31 24.60 9.91
CA VAL A 272 -11.69 23.58 10.75
C VAL A 272 -10.28 23.99 11.13
N THR A 273 -9.94 23.86 12.41
CA THR A 273 -8.58 24.11 12.93
C THR A 273 -7.94 22.86 13.51
N ASP A 274 -8.75 21.88 13.88
CA ASP A 274 -8.34 20.60 14.41
C ASP A 274 -8.86 19.50 13.49
N LEU A 275 -7.97 18.65 12.97
CA LEU A 275 -8.28 17.56 12.06
C LEU A 275 -7.92 16.22 12.69
N ILE A 276 -8.76 15.22 12.49
CA ILE A 276 -8.48 13.82 12.81
C ILE A 276 -8.38 13.07 11.49
N ILE A 277 -7.24 12.42 11.27
CA ILE A 277 -7.00 11.55 10.13
C ILE A 277 -6.85 10.12 10.65
N ASP A 278 -7.72 9.23 10.19
CA ASP A 278 -7.70 7.82 10.57
C ASP A 278 -6.88 7.03 9.54
N PHE A 279 -5.69 6.62 9.93
CA PHE A 279 -4.78 5.77 9.17
C PHE A 279 -4.73 4.33 9.68
N ARG A 280 -5.69 3.94 10.52
CA ARG A 280 -5.73 2.55 10.98
C ARG A 280 -5.87 1.61 9.78
N TYR A 281 -4.97 0.63 9.73
CA TYR A 281 -4.90 -0.37 8.65
C TYR A 281 -4.53 0.19 7.26
N ASN A 282 -4.01 1.41 7.18
CA ASN A 282 -3.50 2.00 5.96
C ASN A 282 -2.00 1.68 5.81
N GLY A 283 -1.67 0.71 4.98
CA GLY A 283 -0.29 0.28 4.71
C GLY A 283 0.50 1.21 3.79
N GLY A 284 -0.05 2.37 3.42
CA GLY A 284 0.60 3.32 2.53
C GLY A 284 0.08 3.29 1.10
N GLY A 285 0.98 3.39 0.12
CA GLY A 285 0.71 3.42 -1.31
C GLY A 285 1.57 4.44 -2.04
N LEU A 286 0.99 5.13 -3.01
CA LEU A 286 1.69 6.07 -3.90
C LEU A 286 2.25 7.30 -3.16
N LEU A 287 3.52 7.58 -3.36
CA LEU A 287 4.18 8.79 -2.83
C LEU A 287 3.56 10.07 -3.39
N SER A 288 3.13 10.07 -4.65
CA SER A 288 2.46 11.22 -5.27
C SER A 288 1.13 11.57 -4.59
N VAL A 289 0.39 10.58 -4.10
CA VAL A 289 -0.84 10.80 -3.33
C VAL A 289 -0.53 11.33 -1.93
N ALA A 290 0.54 10.83 -1.30
CA ALA A 290 1.02 11.33 -0.02
C ALA A 290 1.50 12.79 -0.12
N ASP A 291 2.24 13.12 -1.16
CA ASP A 291 2.72 14.48 -1.46
C ASP A 291 1.53 15.44 -1.64
N THR A 292 0.57 15.09 -2.50
CA THR A 292 -0.65 15.87 -2.67
C THR A 292 -1.42 16.05 -1.34
N MET A 293 -1.48 15.02 -0.50
CA MET A 293 -2.12 15.15 0.81
C MET A 293 -1.36 16.12 1.73
N MET A 294 -0.04 16.10 1.71
CA MET A 294 0.79 17.07 2.46
C MET A 294 0.59 18.50 1.94
N ASP A 295 0.51 18.69 0.63
CA ASP A 295 0.19 19.98 -0.01
C ASP A 295 -1.17 20.52 0.44
N LEU A 296 -2.19 19.66 0.45
CA LEU A 296 -3.53 20.01 0.89
C LEU A 296 -3.59 20.45 2.36
N LEU A 297 -2.67 19.95 3.21
CA LEU A 297 -2.68 20.19 4.65
C LEU A 297 -1.66 21.24 5.12
N ALA A 298 -0.56 21.46 4.42
CA ALA A 298 0.49 22.41 4.84
C ALA A 298 0.97 23.34 3.73
N GLY A 299 0.51 23.19 2.51
CA GLY A 299 1.01 23.99 1.37
C GLY A 299 0.94 25.50 1.55
N LEU A 300 -0.05 26.05 2.30
CA LEU A 300 -0.11 27.48 2.59
C LEU A 300 1.02 27.97 3.53
N THR A 301 1.50 27.13 4.41
CA THR A 301 2.48 27.49 5.44
C THR A 301 3.89 27.05 5.14
N ALA A 302 4.03 26.02 4.28
CA ALA A 302 5.29 25.36 3.97
C ALA A 302 5.70 25.46 2.49
N THR A 303 4.99 26.22 1.65
CA THR A 303 5.27 26.34 0.20
C THR A 303 6.76 26.47 -0.12
N GLY A 304 7.28 25.57 -0.93
CA GLY A 304 8.67 25.54 -1.36
C GLY A 304 9.65 24.90 -0.36
N GLU A 305 9.20 24.53 0.83
CA GLU A 305 10.00 23.72 1.75
C GLU A 305 9.92 22.25 1.34
N PRO A 306 10.95 21.42 1.64
CA PRO A 306 10.91 20.00 1.35
C PRO A 306 9.83 19.28 2.18
N SER A 307 8.94 18.54 1.51
CA SER A 307 7.98 17.62 2.15
C SER A 307 8.63 16.27 2.46
N PHE A 308 9.48 15.78 1.54
CA PHE A 308 10.31 14.59 1.74
C PHE A 308 11.52 14.60 0.80
N LYS A 309 12.44 13.66 1.03
CA LYS A 309 13.60 13.40 0.15
C LYS A 309 13.69 11.91 -0.10
N ILE A 310 13.83 11.52 -1.37
CA ILE A 310 14.18 10.17 -1.73
C ILE A 310 15.69 10.01 -1.65
N GLN A 311 16.16 9.05 -0.87
CA GLN A 311 17.55 8.68 -0.77
C GLN A 311 17.74 7.19 -1.07
N VAL A 312 18.73 6.89 -1.86
CA VAL A 312 19.16 5.53 -2.20
C VAL A 312 20.53 5.25 -1.60
N ASN A 313 21.10 4.08 -1.84
CA ASN A 313 22.41 3.73 -1.30
C ASN A 313 23.55 4.65 -1.80
N ASP A 314 24.74 4.49 -1.26
CA ASP A 314 25.90 5.34 -1.51
C ASP A 314 26.58 5.14 -2.88
N GLN A 315 26.10 4.15 -3.67
CA GLN A 315 26.56 3.98 -5.05
C GLN A 315 25.94 5.03 -6.00
N HIS A 316 24.91 5.75 -5.57
CA HIS A 316 24.19 6.74 -6.37
C HIS A 316 24.22 8.15 -5.73
N PRO A 317 25.40 8.74 -5.47
CA PRO A 317 25.49 10.06 -4.84
C PRO A 317 24.83 11.15 -5.67
N ASP A 318 24.95 11.10 -7.00
CA ASP A 318 24.34 12.08 -7.90
C ASP A 318 22.80 12.09 -7.78
N PHE A 319 22.17 10.90 -7.58
CA PHE A 319 20.74 10.79 -7.33
C PHE A 319 20.36 11.40 -5.99
N ASN A 320 21.13 11.13 -4.94
CA ASN A 320 20.87 11.62 -3.59
C ASN A 320 21.02 13.15 -3.45
N ASP A 321 21.88 13.75 -4.27
CA ASP A 321 22.14 15.20 -4.28
C ASP A 321 21.20 15.97 -5.23
N ASP A 322 20.44 15.25 -6.10
CA ASP A 322 19.52 15.87 -7.04
C ASP A 322 18.22 16.27 -6.35
N THR A 323 17.93 17.57 -6.37
CA THR A 323 16.70 18.13 -5.78
C THR A 323 15.43 17.77 -6.55
N ASP A 324 15.53 17.27 -7.79
CA ASP A 324 14.38 16.77 -8.54
C ASP A 324 13.80 15.47 -7.93
N ASN A 325 14.57 14.82 -7.05
CA ASN A 325 14.14 13.66 -6.26
C ASN A 325 13.52 14.03 -4.89
N TRP A 326 13.23 15.30 -4.67
CA TRP A 326 12.58 15.78 -3.45
C TRP A 326 11.13 16.12 -3.74
N GLY A 327 10.23 15.81 -2.81
CA GLY A 327 8.93 16.46 -2.73
C GLY A 327 9.07 17.85 -2.14
N LEU A 328 8.35 18.81 -2.67
CA LEU A 328 8.27 20.17 -2.13
C LEU A 328 6.81 20.48 -1.87
N PHE A 329 6.52 21.14 -0.78
CA PHE A 329 5.17 21.63 -0.52
C PHE A 329 4.74 22.66 -1.57
N ASP A 330 3.57 22.41 -2.19
CA ASP A 330 2.91 23.30 -3.13
C ASP A 330 1.55 23.78 -2.58
N GLU A 331 1.18 25.02 -2.88
CA GLU A 331 -0.16 25.53 -2.57
C GLU A 331 -1.15 25.12 -3.66
N LEU A 332 -2.15 24.32 -3.29
CA LEU A 332 -3.25 23.92 -4.15
C LEU A 332 -4.52 24.76 -3.84
N PRO A 333 -5.49 24.88 -4.78
CA PRO A 333 -6.71 25.64 -4.55
C PRO A 333 -7.50 25.18 -3.32
N GLU A 334 -7.49 23.90 -3.02
CA GLU A 334 -8.20 23.24 -1.91
C GLU A 334 -7.36 23.20 -0.63
N THR A 335 -6.10 23.66 -0.67
CA THR A 335 -5.23 23.68 0.53
C THR A 335 -5.91 24.46 1.65
N PHE A 336 -5.94 23.84 2.83
CA PHE A 336 -6.27 24.51 4.08
C PHE A 336 -5.16 24.18 5.10
N SER A 337 -4.96 25.03 6.07
CA SER A 337 -3.89 24.81 7.05
C SER A 337 -4.49 24.60 8.44
N PRO A 338 -4.70 23.33 8.86
CA PRO A 338 -5.09 23.04 10.22
C PRO A 338 -3.98 23.47 11.20
N ILE A 339 -4.36 23.83 12.41
CA ILE A 339 -3.40 24.13 13.47
C ILE A 339 -2.86 22.83 14.07
N ARG A 340 -3.75 21.81 14.17
CA ARG A 340 -3.44 20.51 14.75
C ARG A 340 -4.02 19.38 13.91
N VAL A 341 -3.23 18.33 13.73
CA VAL A 341 -3.67 17.08 13.11
C VAL A 341 -3.42 15.91 14.07
N ALA A 342 -4.48 15.19 14.42
CA ALA A 342 -4.40 13.96 15.18
C ALA A 342 -4.48 12.76 14.22
N PHE A 343 -3.45 11.92 14.18
CA PHE A 343 -3.45 10.68 13.41
C PHE A 343 -3.84 9.51 14.30
N ILE A 344 -4.81 8.71 13.84
CA ILE A 344 -5.15 7.44 14.50
C ILE A 344 -4.40 6.35 13.75
N THR A 345 -3.52 5.64 14.45
CA THR A 345 -2.61 4.63 13.89
C THR A 345 -2.87 3.24 14.44
N SER A 346 -2.40 2.23 13.71
CA SER A 346 -2.31 0.83 14.12
C SER A 346 -0.97 0.25 13.68
N SER A 347 -0.63 -0.94 14.15
CA SER A 347 0.57 -1.67 13.71
C SER A 347 0.61 -2.00 12.20
N SER A 348 -0.48 -1.77 11.47
CA SER A 348 -0.54 -1.86 10.00
C SER A 348 -0.47 -0.49 9.30
N THR A 349 -0.30 0.59 10.04
CA THR A 349 -0.06 1.93 9.46
C THR A 349 1.40 1.99 9.04
N ALA A 350 1.67 2.21 7.74
CA ALA A 350 3.01 2.07 7.18
C ALA A 350 3.28 2.99 5.99
N SER A 351 4.56 3.12 5.61
CA SER A 351 5.01 3.70 4.34
C SER A 351 4.49 5.13 4.10
N ALA A 352 3.70 5.39 3.04
CA ALA A 352 3.15 6.71 2.71
C ALA A 352 2.36 7.34 3.86
N SER A 353 1.72 6.54 4.73
CA SER A 353 1.06 7.04 5.94
C SER A 353 2.06 7.66 6.92
N GLU A 354 3.19 6.99 7.14
CA GLU A 354 4.27 7.48 8.01
C GLU A 354 4.97 8.69 7.40
N LEU A 355 5.12 8.69 6.07
CA LEU A 355 5.67 9.82 5.34
C LEU A 355 4.85 11.09 5.57
N VAL A 356 3.51 11.01 5.45
CA VAL A 356 2.61 12.15 5.70
C VAL A 356 2.71 12.63 7.15
N ILE A 357 2.71 11.72 8.13
CA ILE A 357 2.84 12.07 9.55
C ILE A 357 4.15 12.82 9.78
N ASN A 358 5.26 12.28 9.29
CA ASN A 358 6.60 12.81 9.49
C ASN A 358 6.83 14.12 8.70
N GLY A 359 6.34 14.21 7.47
CA GLY A 359 6.46 15.41 6.63
C GLY A 359 5.66 16.60 7.18
N LEU A 360 4.53 16.35 7.86
CA LEU A 360 3.70 17.40 8.45
C LEU A 360 4.19 17.87 9.83
N ASP A 361 4.89 17.02 10.61
CA ASP A 361 5.31 17.34 11.99
C ASP A 361 6.08 18.67 12.15
N PRO A 362 6.96 19.09 11.22
CA PRO A 362 7.62 20.40 11.31
C PRO A 362 6.69 21.60 11.09
N HIS A 363 5.52 21.42 10.49
CA HIS A 363 4.69 22.51 9.96
C HIS A 363 3.33 22.65 10.69
N VAL A 364 2.83 21.61 11.32
CA VAL A 364 1.57 21.58 12.08
C VAL A 364 1.78 20.87 13.41
N GLU A 365 0.91 21.11 14.40
CA GLU A 365 0.94 20.33 15.65
C GLU A 365 0.43 18.91 15.37
N VAL A 366 1.33 17.93 15.35
CA VAL A 366 0.99 16.52 15.13
C VAL A 366 0.77 15.79 16.46
N VAL A 367 -0.30 15.02 16.53
CA VAL A 367 -0.62 14.13 17.67
C VAL A 367 -0.88 12.73 17.15
N MET A 368 -0.21 11.73 17.70
CA MET A 368 -0.46 10.32 17.38
C MET A 368 -1.32 9.66 18.45
N VAL A 369 -2.31 8.87 18.03
CA VAL A 369 -3.25 8.16 18.90
C VAL A 369 -3.43 6.73 18.38
N GLY A 370 -3.17 5.73 19.20
CA GLY A 370 -3.33 4.32 18.84
C GLY A 370 -2.11 3.49 19.14
N GLU A 371 -1.79 2.59 18.24
CA GLU A 371 -0.60 1.73 18.30
C GLU A 371 0.56 2.39 17.55
N ASP A 372 1.78 1.91 17.83
CA ASP A 372 2.93 2.25 17.01
C ASP A 372 2.69 1.79 15.56
N SER A 373 3.20 2.55 14.60
CA SER A 373 3.17 2.18 13.17
C SER A 373 4.11 0.99 12.88
N PHE A 374 4.08 0.47 11.65
CA PHE A 374 4.81 -0.74 11.23
C PHE A 374 6.33 -0.64 11.39
#